data_aec04824da9a8e5aaac771c343435d4e
#
_entry.id   aec04824da9a8e5aaac771c343435d4e
#
_cell.length_a   1.000
_cell.length_b   1.000
_cell.length_c   1.000
_cell.angle_alpha   90.00
_cell.angle_beta   90.00
_cell.angle_gamma   90.00
#
_symmetry.space_group_name_H-M   'P 1'
#
loop_
_entity.id
_entity.type
_entity.pdbx_description
1 polymer ?
#
loop_
_entity_poly.entity_id
_entity_poly.type
_entity_poly.pdbx_seq_one_letter_code
_entity_poly.pdbx_strand_id
1 'polypeptide(L)'
;AHPQLLSVAASINGPDFAPFNEALFIKDPGIGAAVAWHQDGVTHWDSADFEEDIHGFNFMAQVYGSTAVNGVWVLPGTHKLGKLNINELVAESGSERLKGAVPIICNPGDVVICNRQLLHGSFPNCGFEPRVTVNFGFHKRSSVLGVMGGGIHSDAQVFDEITVARRSRAIGYAIDARAQRFPDETPYDYAPLSEAGVVYRWNASARLDLKDYNLDDLSI
;
A
#
# COMPACT_ATOMS: atom_id res chain seq x y z
N ALA A 1 -10.32 3.23 8.55
CA ALA A 1 -10.94 1.93 8.25
C ALA A 1 -12.38 2.12 7.74
N HIS A 2 -12.53 2.50 6.47
CA HIS A 2 -13.85 2.58 5.83
C HIS A 2 -14.35 1.16 5.58
N PRO A 3 -15.58 0.77 6.01
CA PRO A 3 -16.05 -0.62 5.89
C PRO A 3 -16.01 -1.15 4.46
N GLN A 4 -16.41 -0.33 3.48
CA GLN A 4 -16.37 -0.72 2.07
C GLN A 4 -14.95 -0.97 1.56
N LEU A 5 -13.95 -0.16 1.97
CA LEU A 5 -12.56 -0.38 1.57
C LEU A 5 -12.00 -1.67 2.18
N LEU A 6 -12.32 -1.95 3.45
CA LEU A 6 -11.91 -3.20 4.08
C LEU A 6 -12.62 -4.42 3.45
N SER A 7 -13.89 -4.28 3.03
CA SER A 7 -14.59 -5.32 2.27
C SER A 7 -13.92 -5.60 0.92
N VAL A 8 -13.43 -4.55 0.24
CA VAL A 8 -12.65 -4.71 -0.99
C VAL A 8 -11.34 -5.45 -0.70
N ALA A 9 -10.65 -5.09 0.39
CA ALA A 9 -9.42 -5.78 0.79
C ALA A 9 -9.66 -7.27 1.04
N ALA A 10 -10.73 -7.61 1.76
CA ALA A 10 -11.12 -9.00 2.00
C ALA A 10 -11.51 -9.75 0.71
N SER A 11 -12.18 -9.06 -0.23
CA SER A 11 -12.56 -9.67 -1.51
C SER A 11 -11.36 -10.00 -2.40
N ILE A 12 -10.27 -9.24 -2.28
CA ILE A 12 -9.06 -9.43 -3.09
C ILE A 12 -8.11 -10.43 -2.41
N ASN A 13 -7.86 -10.26 -1.11
CA ASN A 13 -6.80 -10.97 -0.39
C ASN A 13 -7.29 -12.07 0.55
N GLY A 14 -8.61 -12.23 0.70
CA GLY A 14 -9.19 -13.12 1.73
C GLY A 14 -9.55 -12.36 3.02
N PRO A 15 -10.39 -12.95 3.88
CA PRO A 15 -10.91 -12.29 5.09
C PRO A 15 -9.83 -12.01 6.14
N ASP A 16 -8.72 -12.73 6.08
CA ASP A 16 -7.57 -12.65 6.97
C ASP A 16 -6.42 -11.78 6.41
N PHE A 17 -6.71 -10.92 5.43
CA PHE A 17 -5.71 -10.04 4.83
C PHE A 17 -4.88 -9.29 5.88
N ALA A 18 -3.61 -9.02 5.56
CA ALA A 18 -2.67 -8.36 6.47
C ALA A 18 -2.27 -6.97 5.93
N PRO A 19 -2.12 -5.96 6.80
CA PRO A 19 -1.48 -4.70 6.42
C PRO A 19 0.02 -4.95 6.23
N PHE A 20 0.60 -4.37 5.18
CA PHE A 20 2.00 -4.61 4.88
C PHE A 20 2.85 -3.33 4.91
N ASN A 21 2.44 -2.29 4.20
CA ASN A 21 3.16 -1.02 4.18
C ASN A 21 2.19 0.16 4.08
N GLU A 22 2.59 1.27 4.67
CA GLU A 22 1.88 2.55 4.61
C GLU A 22 2.88 3.64 4.22
N ALA A 23 2.43 4.58 3.42
CA ALA A 23 3.24 5.72 3.02
C ALA A 23 2.38 6.95 2.74
N LEU A 24 2.93 8.12 3.02
CA LEU A 24 2.38 9.39 2.61
C LEU A 24 3.31 9.99 1.55
N PHE A 25 2.82 10.06 0.32
CA PHE A 25 3.56 10.66 -0.78
C PHE A 25 3.12 12.12 -0.95
N ILE A 26 4.05 13.03 -0.72
CA ILE A 26 3.85 14.47 -0.90
C ILE A 26 4.74 14.92 -2.05
N LYS A 27 4.15 15.47 -3.09
CA LYS A 27 4.85 16.02 -4.26
C LYS A 27 4.44 17.48 -4.47
N ASP A 28 5.18 18.36 -3.86
CA ASP A 28 4.97 19.81 -4.04
C ASP A 28 5.38 20.26 -5.43
N PRO A 29 4.75 21.33 -5.95
CA PRO A 29 5.09 21.92 -7.24
C PRO A 29 6.56 22.29 -7.33
N GLY A 30 7.22 21.87 -8.40
CA GLY A 30 8.60 22.20 -8.72
C GLY A 30 9.68 21.48 -7.90
N ILE A 31 9.34 20.83 -6.77
CA ILE A 31 10.30 20.13 -5.88
C ILE A 31 9.97 18.67 -5.64
N GLY A 32 8.76 18.23 -5.97
CA GLY A 32 8.35 16.82 -5.80
C GLY A 32 9.16 15.89 -6.71
N ALA A 33 10.03 15.07 -6.12
CA ALA A 33 10.95 14.20 -6.84
C ALA A 33 10.25 13.09 -7.64
N ALA A 34 10.94 12.54 -8.63
CA ALA A 34 10.51 11.33 -9.32
C ALA A 34 10.52 10.11 -8.39
N VAL A 35 9.66 9.14 -8.70
CA VAL A 35 9.78 7.77 -8.21
C VAL A 35 10.03 6.91 -9.44
N ALA A 36 11.19 6.25 -9.48
CA ALA A 36 11.59 5.43 -10.61
C ALA A 36 10.55 4.34 -10.90
N TRP A 37 10.52 3.86 -12.15
CA TRP A 37 9.72 2.70 -12.50
C TRP A 37 10.09 1.48 -11.65
N HIS A 38 9.09 0.87 -11.05
CA HIS A 38 9.28 -0.30 -10.19
C HIS A 38 8.00 -1.15 -10.14
N GLN A 39 8.18 -2.38 -9.69
CA GLN A 39 7.12 -3.26 -9.23
C GLN A 39 7.32 -3.40 -7.73
N ASP A 40 6.24 -3.26 -6.95
CA ASP A 40 6.29 -3.43 -5.50
C ASP A 40 6.54 -4.90 -5.12
N GLY A 41 7.11 -5.11 -3.92
CA GLY A 41 7.25 -6.45 -3.37
C GLY A 41 8.50 -7.19 -3.86
N VAL A 42 9.60 -6.47 -4.10
CA VAL A 42 10.90 -7.06 -4.53
C VAL A 42 11.29 -8.27 -3.68
N THR A 43 11.10 -8.20 -2.37
CA THR A 43 11.41 -9.30 -1.45
C THR A 43 10.48 -10.51 -1.63
N HIS A 44 9.25 -10.31 -2.07
CA HIS A 44 8.31 -11.39 -2.34
C HIS A 44 8.64 -12.14 -3.63
N TRP A 45 9.18 -11.44 -4.65
CA TRP A 45 9.55 -12.05 -5.93
C TRP A 45 10.63 -13.14 -5.79
N ASP A 46 11.43 -13.06 -4.74
CA ASP A 46 12.52 -14.00 -4.48
C ASP A 46 12.12 -15.07 -3.46
N SER A 47 10.87 -15.07 -2.98
CA SER A 47 10.32 -16.12 -2.11
C SER A 47 10.02 -17.39 -2.90
N ALA A 48 10.40 -18.55 -2.35
CA ALA A 48 10.07 -19.85 -2.95
C ALA A 48 8.55 -20.12 -2.98
N ASP A 49 7.81 -19.49 -2.07
CA ASP A 49 6.35 -19.59 -1.94
C ASP A 49 5.62 -18.44 -2.63
N PHE A 50 6.30 -17.70 -3.52
CA PHE A 50 5.70 -16.61 -4.24
C PHE A 50 4.52 -17.10 -5.09
N GLU A 51 3.33 -16.64 -4.75
CA GLU A 51 2.15 -16.88 -5.59
C GLU A 51 2.18 -15.89 -6.76
N GLU A 52 2.28 -16.40 -7.99
CA GLU A 52 2.21 -15.60 -9.22
C GLU A 52 0.86 -14.91 -9.41
N ASP A 53 -0.14 -15.27 -8.61
CA ASP A 53 -1.47 -14.70 -8.57
C ASP A 53 -1.48 -13.34 -7.82
N ILE A 54 -2.54 -13.01 -7.13
CA ILE A 54 -2.65 -11.75 -6.36
C ILE A 54 -2.06 -11.97 -4.98
N HIS A 55 -0.87 -11.41 -4.70
CA HIS A 55 -0.30 -11.43 -3.36
C HIS A 55 -0.57 -10.14 -2.57
N GLY A 56 -0.98 -9.08 -3.22
CA GLY A 56 -1.33 -7.83 -2.56
C GLY A 56 -1.66 -6.69 -3.51
N PHE A 57 -2.20 -5.64 -2.93
CA PHE A 57 -2.52 -4.41 -3.64
C PHE A 57 -2.34 -3.20 -2.72
N ASN A 58 -2.28 -2.02 -3.33
CA ASN A 58 -2.28 -0.75 -2.63
C ASN A 58 -3.58 0.00 -2.89
N PHE A 59 -4.16 0.56 -1.84
CA PHE A 59 -5.05 1.70 -1.95
C PHE A 59 -4.21 2.97 -2.02
N MET A 60 -4.42 3.78 -3.03
CA MET A 60 -3.81 5.10 -3.21
C MET A 60 -4.90 6.15 -3.07
N ALA A 61 -5.16 6.62 -1.86
CA ALA A 61 -6.18 7.63 -1.59
C ALA A 61 -5.61 9.03 -1.90
N GLN A 62 -6.29 9.76 -2.78
CA GLN A 62 -5.87 11.08 -3.22
C GLN A 62 -6.48 12.16 -2.32
N VAL A 63 -5.65 12.84 -1.55
CA VAL A 63 -6.09 14.00 -0.73
C VAL A 63 -6.33 15.21 -1.63
N TYR A 64 -5.44 15.43 -2.59
CA TYR A 64 -5.62 16.34 -3.70
C TYR A 64 -5.77 15.53 -4.98
N GLY A 65 -6.15 16.13 -6.07
CA GLY A 65 -6.22 15.43 -7.34
C GLY A 65 -4.84 14.98 -7.86
N SER A 66 -4.84 14.10 -8.83
CA SER A 66 -3.64 13.70 -9.56
C SER A 66 -3.86 13.82 -11.06
N THR A 67 -2.83 14.28 -11.75
CA THR A 67 -2.83 14.59 -13.19
C THR A 67 -1.64 13.92 -13.89
N ALA A 68 -1.55 14.06 -15.20
CA ALA A 68 -0.41 13.55 -15.96
C ALA A 68 0.94 14.19 -15.56
N VAL A 69 0.94 15.39 -14.95
CA VAL A 69 2.17 16.11 -14.61
C VAL A 69 2.66 15.88 -13.19
N ASN A 70 1.80 15.38 -12.29
CA ASN A 70 2.17 15.12 -10.89
C ASN A 70 1.80 13.71 -10.40
N GLY A 71 1.01 12.98 -11.18
CA GLY A 71 0.43 11.69 -10.81
C GLY A 71 1.35 10.49 -10.97
N VAL A 72 0.82 9.35 -10.60
CA VAL A 72 1.42 8.04 -10.87
C VAL A 72 1.16 7.66 -12.33
N TRP A 73 2.16 7.09 -12.97
CA TRP A 73 2.06 6.47 -14.28
C TRP A 73 2.17 4.96 -14.13
N VAL A 74 1.42 4.24 -14.93
CA VAL A 74 1.39 2.78 -14.93
C VAL A 74 1.55 2.24 -16.34
N LEU A 75 2.13 1.05 -16.44
CA LEU A 75 2.14 0.28 -17.70
C LEU A 75 1.10 -0.84 -17.58
N PRO A 76 -0.10 -0.65 -18.18
CA PRO A 76 -1.21 -1.58 -18.02
C PRO A 76 -0.87 -3.02 -18.48
N GLY A 77 -1.39 -4.01 -17.74
CA GLY A 77 -1.20 -5.42 -18.07
C GLY A 77 0.07 -6.06 -17.50
N THR A 78 1.05 -5.26 -17.08
CA THR A 78 2.35 -5.76 -16.62
C THR A 78 2.30 -6.58 -15.33
N HIS A 79 1.27 -6.44 -14.52
CA HIS A 79 1.03 -7.27 -13.34
C HIS A 79 0.84 -8.77 -13.65
N LYS A 80 0.63 -9.14 -14.91
CA LYS A 80 0.47 -10.51 -15.37
C LYS A 80 1.74 -11.12 -16.00
N LEU A 81 2.82 -10.35 -16.04
CA LEU A 81 4.04 -10.71 -16.77
C LEU A 81 5.19 -11.16 -15.85
N GLY A 82 4.92 -11.33 -14.55
CA GLY A 82 5.97 -11.64 -13.58
C GLY A 82 6.94 -10.48 -13.34
N LYS A 83 8.12 -10.80 -12.83
CA LYS A 83 9.20 -9.83 -12.59
C LYS A 83 9.80 -9.35 -13.91
N LEU A 84 9.77 -8.06 -14.14
CA LEU A 84 10.22 -7.43 -15.39
C LEU A 84 11.66 -6.93 -15.31
N ASN A 85 12.36 -6.98 -16.42
CA ASN A 85 13.63 -6.26 -16.60
C ASN A 85 13.35 -4.81 -16.98
N ILE A 86 13.18 -3.97 -15.96
CA ILE A 86 12.79 -2.57 -16.12
C ILE A 86 13.84 -1.77 -16.89
N ASN A 87 15.13 -2.05 -16.65
CA ASN A 87 16.22 -1.36 -17.35
C ASN A 87 16.17 -1.61 -18.86
N GLU A 88 15.83 -2.82 -19.28
CA GLU A 88 15.67 -3.17 -20.69
C GLU A 88 14.47 -2.43 -21.31
N LEU A 89 13.34 -2.41 -20.62
CA LEU A 89 12.15 -1.67 -21.08
C LEU A 89 12.41 -0.17 -21.26
N VAL A 90 13.16 0.44 -20.35
CA VAL A 90 13.58 1.85 -20.47
C VAL A 90 14.51 2.05 -21.65
N ALA A 91 15.50 1.14 -21.82
CA ALA A 91 16.46 1.20 -22.94
C ALA A 91 15.75 1.06 -24.29
N GLU A 92 14.83 0.11 -24.42
CA GLU A 92 14.04 -0.13 -25.64
C GLU A 92 13.10 1.03 -25.96
N SER A 93 12.56 1.70 -24.91
CA SER A 93 11.71 2.87 -25.11
C SER A 93 12.48 4.11 -25.55
N GLY A 94 13.80 4.15 -25.37
CA GLY A 94 14.65 5.31 -25.64
C GLY A 94 14.29 6.55 -24.80
N SER A 95 13.53 6.36 -23.74
CA SER A 95 12.98 7.42 -22.88
C SER A 95 12.58 6.83 -21.53
N GLU A 96 12.64 7.65 -20.49
CA GLU A 96 12.05 7.31 -19.17
C GLU A 96 10.52 7.18 -19.23
N ARG A 97 9.87 7.70 -20.27
CA ARG A 97 8.44 7.49 -20.51
C ARG A 97 8.25 6.23 -21.34
N LEU A 98 7.94 5.15 -20.67
CA LEU A 98 7.72 3.85 -21.31
C LEU A 98 6.58 3.92 -22.32
N LYS A 99 6.80 3.30 -23.47
CA LYS A 99 5.76 3.19 -24.52
C LYS A 99 4.54 2.45 -23.98
N GLY A 100 3.37 3.04 -24.12
CA GLY A 100 2.11 2.48 -23.62
C GLY A 100 1.81 2.77 -22.16
N ALA A 101 2.70 3.48 -21.45
CA ALA A 101 2.40 3.95 -20.11
C ALA A 101 1.31 5.03 -20.12
N VAL A 102 0.44 5.00 -19.12
CA VAL A 102 -0.67 5.95 -18.96
C VAL A 102 -0.65 6.58 -17.57
N PRO A 103 -1.02 7.87 -17.43
CA PRO A 103 -1.16 8.49 -16.14
C PRO A 103 -2.45 8.06 -15.45
N ILE A 104 -2.41 7.94 -14.13
CA ILE A 104 -3.60 7.79 -13.30
C ILE A 104 -4.13 9.18 -12.95
N ILE A 105 -5.27 9.52 -13.53
CA ILE A 105 -5.94 10.81 -13.30
C ILE A 105 -7.02 10.61 -12.24
N CYS A 106 -6.96 11.41 -11.17
CA CYS A 106 -7.88 11.32 -10.04
C CYS A 106 -8.35 12.70 -9.58
N ASN A 107 -9.57 12.75 -9.08
CA ASN A 107 -10.07 13.88 -8.33
C ASN A 107 -9.68 13.75 -6.85
N PRO A 108 -9.73 14.85 -6.06
CA PRO A 108 -9.63 14.77 -4.61
C PRO A 108 -10.70 13.82 -4.04
N GLY A 109 -10.28 12.91 -3.17
CA GLY A 109 -11.13 11.89 -2.57
C GLY A 109 -11.24 10.57 -3.33
N ASP A 110 -10.74 10.49 -4.56
CA ASP A 110 -10.67 9.22 -5.29
C ASP A 110 -9.67 8.27 -4.62
N VAL A 111 -9.97 6.97 -4.70
CA VAL A 111 -9.09 5.90 -4.22
C VAL A 111 -8.78 4.96 -5.38
N VAL A 112 -7.53 4.87 -5.75
CA VAL A 112 -7.05 3.92 -6.76
C VAL A 112 -6.70 2.60 -6.08
N ILE A 113 -7.10 1.49 -6.70
CA ILE A 113 -6.68 0.15 -6.32
C ILE A 113 -5.62 -0.30 -7.31
N CYS A 114 -4.41 -0.47 -6.82
CA CYS A 114 -3.25 -0.81 -7.65
C CYS A 114 -2.67 -2.16 -7.23
N ASN A 115 -2.64 -3.12 -8.16
CA ASN A 115 -1.94 -4.38 -7.95
C ASN A 115 -0.44 -4.10 -7.74
N ARG A 116 0.17 -4.70 -6.72
CA ARG A 116 1.58 -4.45 -6.38
C ARG A 116 2.58 -4.90 -7.45
N GLN A 117 2.19 -5.87 -8.27
CA GLN A 117 3.00 -6.36 -9.39
C GLN A 117 2.95 -5.44 -10.63
N LEU A 118 2.05 -4.46 -10.64
CA LEU A 118 1.93 -3.53 -11.75
C LEU A 118 3.16 -2.62 -11.82
N LEU A 119 3.78 -2.54 -13.00
CA LEU A 119 4.88 -1.60 -13.24
C LEU A 119 4.37 -0.18 -13.18
N HIS A 120 4.91 0.60 -12.25
CA HIS A 120 4.48 1.97 -12.01
C HIS A 120 5.64 2.87 -11.59
N GLY A 121 5.40 4.16 -11.68
CA GLY A 121 6.39 5.18 -11.32
C GLY A 121 5.75 6.56 -11.33
N SER A 122 6.52 7.60 -11.08
CA SER A 122 6.04 8.96 -11.22
C SER A 122 7.18 9.92 -11.56
N PHE A 123 6.92 10.86 -12.44
CA PHE A 123 7.88 11.91 -12.81
C PHE A 123 7.92 13.02 -11.76
N PRO A 124 8.92 13.92 -11.81
CA PRO A 124 8.90 15.13 -10.99
C PRO A 124 7.60 15.89 -11.16
N ASN A 125 7.11 16.52 -10.09
CA ASN A 125 5.95 17.39 -10.20
C ASN A 125 6.32 18.71 -10.87
N CYS A 126 6.07 18.81 -12.16
CA CYS A 126 6.27 20.02 -12.94
C CYS A 126 4.98 20.86 -13.09
N GLY A 127 3.92 20.51 -12.38
CA GLY A 127 2.66 21.26 -12.34
C GLY A 127 2.67 22.36 -11.29
N PHE A 128 1.51 22.98 -11.11
CA PHE A 128 1.29 24.05 -10.14
C PHE A 128 0.58 23.57 -8.87
N GLU A 129 0.00 22.36 -8.92
CA GLU A 129 -0.78 21.79 -7.82
C GLU A 129 0.02 20.70 -7.10
N PRO A 130 -0.04 20.63 -5.77
CA PRO A 130 0.56 19.54 -5.03
C PRO A 130 -0.20 18.24 -5.29
N ARG A 131 0.50 17.11 -5.19
CA ARG A 131 -0.13 15.81 -5.05
C ARG A 131 0.17 15.27 -3.65
N VAL A 132 -0.88 14.87 -2.94
CA VAL A 132 -0.77 14.16 -1.67
C VAL A 132 -1.57 12.87 -1.77
N THR A 133 -0.86 11.76 -1.70
CA THR A 133 -1.43 10.41 -1.78
C THR A 133 -1.13 9.67 -0.50
N VAL A 134 -2.18 9.17 0.16
CA VAL A 134 -2.04 8.25 1.29
C VAL A 134 -2.11 6.83 0.75
N ASN A 135 -1.03 6.09 0.90
CA ASN A 135 -0.89 4.73 0.38
C ASN A 135 -1.03 3.71 1.51
N PHE A 136 -1.86 2.68 1.29
CA PHE A 136 -2.03 1.56 2.22
C PHE A 136 -1.88 0.25 1.45
N GLY A 137 -0.90 -0.56 1.84
CA GLY A 137 -0.70 -1.88 1.26
C GLY A 137 -1.39 -2.97 2.06
N PHE A 138 -2.14 -3.82 1.37
CA PHE A 138 -2.75 -5.01 1.93
C PHE A 138 -2.32 -6.25 1.16
N HIS A 139 -2.06 -7.31 1.88
CA HIS A 139 -1.59 -8.57 1.33
C HIS A 139 -2.48 -9.73 1.77
N LYS A 140 -2.51 -10.73 0.94
CA LYS A 140 -2.94 -12.07 1.33
C LYS A 140 -2.01 -12.55 2.45
N ARG A 141 -2.58 -13.00 3.58
CA ARG A 141 -1.78 -13.42 4.74
C ARG A 141 -0.76 -14.49 4.38
N SER A 142 -1.17 -15.51 3.61
CA SER A 142 -0.28 -16.60 3.19
C SER A 142 0.92 -16.11 2.36
N SER A 143 0.80 -15.00 1.65
CA SER A 143 1.90 -14.47 0.83
C SER A 143 2.88 -13.57 1.60
N VAL A 144 2.61 -13.24 2.86
CA VAL A 144 3.53 -12.47 3.70
C VAL A 144 4.15 -13.27 4.84
N LEU A 145 3.50 -14.34 5.29
CA LEU A 145 4.03 -15.19 6.35
C LEU A 145 5.35 -15.85 5.93
N GLY A 146 6.36 -15.70 6.78
CA GLY A 146 7.70 -16.24 6.54
C GLY A 146 8.55 -15.43 5.54
N VAL A 147 7.98 -14.40 4.94
CA VAL A 147 8.70 -13.58 3.95
C VAL A 147 9.56 -12.54 4.65
N MET A 148 10.76 -12.35 4.10
CA MET A 148 11.63 -11.25 4.51
C MET A 148 11.09 -9.95 3.89
N GLY A 149 10.50 -9.11 4.71
CA GLY A 149 10.04 -7.77 4.32
C GLY A 149 10.98 -6.70 4.87
N GLY A 150 11.10 -5.61 4.13
CA GLY A 150 11.84 -4.45 4.58
C GLY A 150 11.46 -3.24 3.74
N GLY A 151 11.48 -2.07 4.34
CA GLY A 151 11.32 -0.80 3.64
C GLY A 151 12.66 -0.30 3.08
N ILE A 152 12.59 0.80 2.32
CA ILE A 152 13.79 1.50 1.83
C ILE A 152 14.66 1.99 3.00
N HIS A 153 14.05 2.18 4.18
CA HIS A 153 14.67 2.78 5.36
C HIS A 153 14.61 1.88 6.60
N SER A 154 14.32 0.59 6.45
CA SER A 154 14.23 -0.34 7.57
C SER A 154 15.06 -1.59 7.32
N ASP A 155 15.55 -2.19 8.39
CA ASP A 155 16.17 -3.50 8.31
C ASP A 155 15.16 -4.55 7.83
N ALA A 156 15.64 -5.53 7.08
CA ALA A 156 14.80 -6.62 6.66
C ALA A 156 14.35 -7.45 7.86
N GLN A 157 13.05 -7.66 7.99
CA GLN A 157 12.44 -8.47 9.04
C GLN A 157 11.65 -9.61 8.44
N VAL A 158 11.64 -10.77 9.12
CA VAL A 158 10.74 -11.85 8.76
C VAL A 158 9.35 -11.54 9.28
N PHE A 159 8.36 -11.57 8.41
CA PHE A 159 6.95 -11.43 8.75
C PHE A 159 6.44 -12.75 9.34
N ASP A 160 6.71 -12.99 10.61
CA ASP A 160 6.16 -14.10 11.37
C ASP A 160 4.72 -13.80 11.86
N GLU A 161 4.09 -14.77 12.50
CA GLU A 161 2.75 -14.64 13.06
C GLU A 161 2.62 -13.47 14.05
N ILE A 162 3.65 -13.22 14.84
CA ILE A 162 3.66 -12.16 15.85
C ILE A 162 3.71 -10.80 15.15
N THR A 163 4.58 -10.66 14.16
CA THR A 163 4.71 -9.42 13.37
C THR A 163 3.43 -9.09 12.63
N VAL A 164 2.82 -10.08 11.95
CA VAL A 164 1.54 -9.89 11.25
C VAL A 164 0.42 -9.51 12.21
N ALA A 165 0.30 -10.19 13.37
CA ALA A 165 -0.70 -9.87 14.37
C ALA A 165 -0.51 -8.46 14.95
N ARG A 166 0.75 -8.09 15.24
CA ARG A 166 1.11 -6.75 15.73
C ARG A 166 0.74 -5.66 14.72
N ARG A 167 0.99 -5.87 13.44
CA ARG A 167 0.59 -4.93 12.39
C ARG A 167 -0.93 -4.85 12.22
N SER A 168 -1.62 -5.97 12.32
CA SER A 168 -3.08 -6.05 12.18
C SER A 168 -3.84 -5.28 13.27
N ARG A 169 -3.22 -5.01 14.44
CA ARG A 169 -3.83 -4.17 15.50
C ARG A 169 -4.18 -2.77 15.02
N ALA A 170 -3.42 -2.22 14.04
CA ALA A 170 -3.71 -0.91 13.46
C ALA A 170 -5.09 -0.87 12.78
N ILE A 171 -5.49 -1.98 12.14
CA ILE A 171 -6.84 -2.12 11.55
C ILE A 171 -7.89 -2.08 12.67
N GLY A 172 -7.68 -2.82 13.76
CA GLY A 172 -8.59 -2.84 14.90
C GLY A 172 -8.80 -1.46 15.53
N TYR A 173 -7.72 -0.76 15.80
CA TYR A 173 -7.79 0.63 16.29
C TYR A 173 -8.49 1.57 15.32
N ALA A 174 -8.22 1.42 14.02
CA ALA A 174 -8.82 2.25 13.00
C ALA A 174 -10.33 1.98 12.81
N ILE A 175 -10.78 0.73 13.00
CA ILE A 175 -12.20 0.36 13.00
C ILE A 175 -12.91 1.04 14.19
N ASP A 176 -12.36 0.92 15.39
CA ASP A 176 -12.96 1.54 16.59
C ASP A 176 -12.93 3.07 16.51
N ALA A 177 -11.84 3.68 16.05
CA ALA A 177 -11.76 5.13 15.84
C ALA A 177 -12.83 5.63 14.87
N ARG A 178 -13.11 4.85 13.81
CA ARG A 178 -14.20 5.19 12.88
C ARG A 178 -15.57 5.04 13.53
N ALA A 179 -15.80 3.95 14.26
CA ALA A 179 -17.07 3.72 14.96
C ALA A 179 -17.37 4.84 15.97
N GLN A 180 -16.35 5.35 16.68
CA GLN A 180 -16.52 6.50 17.58
C GLN A 180 -16.92 7.77 16.82
N ARG A 181 -16.43 7.97 15.60
CA ARG A 181 -16.73 9.16 14.79
C ARG A 181 -18.04 9.06 14.02
N PHE A 182 -18.43 7.85 13.64
CA PHE A 182 -19.62 7.55 12.84
C PHE A 182 -20.44 6.45 13.54
N PRO A 183 -21.13 6.77 14.65
CA PRO A 183 -21.78 5.76 15.51
C PRO A 183 -22.95 5.04 14.84
N ASP A 184 -23.54 5.64 13.80
CA ASP A 184 -24.65 5.03 13.04
C ASP A 184 -24.17 4.10 11.91
N GLU A 185 -22.85 4.02 11.66
CA GLU A 185 -22.28 3.14 10.66
C GLU A 185 -21.98 1.76 11.26
N THR A 186 -22.33 0.70 10.55
CA THR A 186 -21.93 -0.66 10.96
C THR A 186 -20.42 -0.83 10.78
N PRO A 187 -19.65 -1.06 11.85
CA PRO A 187 -18.22 -1.30 11.74
C PRO A 187 -17.91 -2.56 10.91
N TYR A 188 -16.77 -2.55 10.24
CA TYR A 188 -16.27 -3.74 9.56
C TYR A 188 -15.84 -4.80 10.59
N ASP A 189 -16.25 -6.06 10.37
CA ASP A 189 -15.79 -7.21 11.15
C ASP A 189 -14.52 -7.79 10.51
N TYR A 190 -13.38 -7.55 11.15
CA TYR A 190 -12.09 -8.03 10.68
C TYR A 190 -11.78 -9.38 11.30
N ALA A 191 -11.92 -10.44 10.52
CA ALA A 191 -11.86 -11.85 10.95
C ALA A 191 -10.68 -12.19 11.89
N PRO A 192 -9.41 -11.78 11.63
CA PRO A 192 -8.30 -12.11 12.53
C PRO A 192 -8.45 -11.60 13.96
N LEU A 193 -9.20 -10.54 14.18
CA LEU A 193 -9.43 -9.98 15.51
C LEU A 193 -10.69 -10.58 16.15
N SER A 194 -11.77 -10.73 15.38
CA SER A 194 -13.02 -11.29 15.90
C SER A 194 -12.88 -12.77 16.27
N GLU A 195 -12.20 -13.56 15.46
CA GLU A 195 -11.90 -14.97 15.75
C GLU A 195 -10.98 -15.16 16.96
N ALA A 196 -10.02 -14.24 17.13
CA ALA A 196 -9.15 -14.22 18.31
C ALA A 196 -9.84 -13.66 19.57
N GLY A 197 -11.06 -13.12 19.45
CA GLY A 197 -11.77 -12.47 20.56
C GLY A 197 -11.10 -11.18 21.05
N VAL A 198 -10.30 -10.52 20.19
CA VAL A 198 -9.54 -9.34 20.54
C VAL A 198 -10.32 -8.08 20.17
N VAL A 199 -10.47 -7.18 21.13
CA VAL A 199 -11.14 -5.91 20.95
C VAL A 199 -10.15 -4.77 21.19
N TYR A 200 -9.95 -3.95 20.18
CA TYR A 200 -9.15 -2.73 20.28
C TYR A 200 -10.03 -1.52 20.54
N ARG A 201 -9.55 -0.61 21.38
CA ARG A 201 -10.25 0.65 21.71
C ARG A 201 -9.35 1.83 21.41
N TRP A 202 -9.76 2.68 20.49
CA TRP A 202 -9.04 3.89 20.15
C TRP A 202 -9.13 4.93 21.26
N ASN A 203 -8.01 5.28 21.85
CA ASN A 203 -7.86 6.24 22.92
C ASN A 203 -6.42 6.77 23.00
N ALA A 204 -6.11 7.57 24.03
CA ALA A 204 -4.77 8.11 24.21
C ALA A 204 -3.67 7.04 24.37
N SER A 205 -3.98 5.91 25.03
CA SER A 205 -3.05 4.78 25.19
C SER A 205 -2.80 4.08 23.85
N ALA A 206 -3.86 3.84 23.06
CA ALA A 206 -3.75 3.26 21.73
C ALA A 206 -2.85 4.09 20.79
N ARG A 207 -2.92 5.41 20.94
CA ARG A 207 -2.07 6.35 20.20
C ARG A 207 -0.58 6.18 20.53
N LEU A 208 -0.26 5.87 21.77
CA LEU A 208 1.11 5.60 22.20
C LEU A 208 1.56 4.22 21.71
N ASP A 209 0.68 3.23 21.80
CA ASP A 209 0.95 1.87 21.30
C ASP A 209 1.25 1.86 19.78
N LEU A 210 0.49 2.62 18.99
CA LEU A 210 0.75 2.74 17.54
C LEU A 210 1.95 3.61 17.20
N LYS A 211 2.42 4.46 18.10
CA LYS A 211 3.60 5.27 17.84
C LYS A 211 4.83 4.39 17.63
N ASP A 212 4.93 3.29 18.33
CA ASP A 212 6.06 2.36 18.24
C ASP A 212 5.94 1.39 17.06
N TYR A 213 4.77 1.33 16.42
CA TYR A 213 4.50 0.52 15.24
C TYR A 213 5.52 0.76 14.12
N ASN A 214 5.86 2.00 13.84
CA ASN A 214 6.84 2.37 12.82
C ASN A 214 8.29 2.31 13.33
N LEU A 215 8.54 2.47 14.62
CA LEU A 215 9.89 2.44 15.18
C LEU A 215 10.51 1.03 15.13
N ASP A 216 9.67 0.01 15.25
CA ASP A 216 10.11 -1.37 15.14
C ASP A 216 10.39 -1.79 13.67
N ASP A 217 9.74 -1.12 12.71
CA ASP A 217 9.85 -1.44 11.29
C ASP A 217 10.75 -0.47 10.52
N LEU A 218 10.94 0.72 11.05
CA LEU A 218 11.80 1.76 10.49
C LEU A 218 12.95 1.95 11.46
N SER A 219 14.13 1.47 11.12
CA SER A 219 15.35 1.82 11.83
C SER A 219 15.65 3.31 11.61
N ILE A 220 14.94 4.16 12.33
CA ILE A 220 15.20 5.60 12.35
C ILE A 220 16.07 5.92 13.55
#